data_4f921c15cc7a9d7d80b1857ee8b61bdf
#
_entry.id   4f921c15cc7a9d7d80b1857ee8b61bdf
#
_cell.length_a   1.000
_cell.length_b   1.000
_cell.length_c   1.000
_cell.angle_alpha   90.00
_cell.angle_beta   90.00
_cell.angle_gamma   90.00
#
_symmetry.space_group_name_H-M   'P 1'
#
loop_
_entity.id
_entity.type
_entity.pdbx_description
1 polymer ?
#
loop_
_entity_poly.entity_id
_entity_poly.type
_entity_poly.pdbx_seq_one_letter_code
_entity_poly.pdbx_strand_id
1 'polypeptide(L)'
;MNWRFEIVKVVFDMNGSLSKLYWVVFLIVFAMPAFGQLEETIEADAMIEWSESRPLEWKDYTYRRIRLKGSMALTMVKHSVKGYLRNGLPEFEIKVLFRKPNSWTSDTTNLELLGHEQLHFDIAELYRRKIETEIIKLQQKKEKKAGVYKAEIKRILDEFNVYSRRYDRESNHGKNKLEQAKWKEQVASSLEKVK
;
A
#
# COMPACT_ATOMS: atom_id res chain seq x y z
N MET A 1 -9.07 -22.74 9.98
CA MET A 1 -8.81 -22.71 8.54
C MET A 1 -8.26 -21.32 8.22
N ASN A 2 -6.95 -21.25 7.99
CA ASN A 2 -6.26 -19.98 7.71
C ASN A 2 -6.24 -19.77 6.21
N TRP A 3 -6.77 -18.66 5.74
CA TRP A 3 -6.64 -18.29 4.33
C TRP A 3 -5.89 -16.98 4.22
N ARG A 4 -4.85 -17.01 3.42
CA ARG A 4 -4.01 -15.87 3.11
C ARG A 4 -4.51 -15.29 1.79
N PHE A 5 -4.94 -14.04 1.81
CA PHE A 5 -5.22 -13.28 0.59
C PHE A 5 -4.13 -12.24 0.42
N GLU A 6 -3.36 -12.39 -0.62
CA GLU A 6 -2.56 -11.28 -1.10
C GLU A 6 -3.42 -10.44 -2.06
N ILE A 7 -3.99 -9.37 -1.53
CA ILE A 7 -4.60 -8.35 -2.37
C ILE A 7 -3.54 -7.27 -2.56
N VAL A 8 -2.86 -7.41 -3.59
CA VAL A 8 -2.59 -6.63 -4.76
C VAL A 8 -1.85 -5.31 -4.62
N LYS A 9 -0.79 -5.35 -5.19
CA LYS A 9 0.05 -4.46 -5.97
C LYS A 9 -0.74 -3.31 -6.62
N VAL A 10 -0.61 -2.11 -6.09
CA VAL A 10 -0.91 -0.90 -6.81
C VAL A 10 0.40 -0.34 -7.33
N VAL A 11 0.64 -0.56 -8.61
CA VAL A 11 1.72 0.07 -9.35
C VAL A 11 1.16 1.35 -9.95
N PHE A 12 1.61 2.50 -9.47
CA PHE A 12 1.39 3.75 -10.18
C PHE A 12 2.39 3.82 -11.32
N ASP A 13 1.99 3.33 -12.49
CA ASP A 13 2.68 3.60 -13.74
C ASP A 13 1.99 4.78 -14.43
N MET A 14 2.76 5.82 -14.68
CA MET A 14 2.31 7.09 -15.27
C MET A 14 1.90 7.00 -16.75
N ASN A 15 1.75 5.81 -17.33
CA ASN A 15 1.23 5.64 -18.69
C ASN A 15 0.25 4.47 -18.75
N GLY A 16 -1.00 4.79 -19.06
CA GLY A 16 -2.11 3.85 -19.21
C GLY A 16 -1.95 2.84 -20.35
N SER A 17 -0.98 1.95 -20.24
CA SER A 17 -0.85 0.79 -21.09
C SER A 17 -1.00 -0.47 -20.26
N LEU A 18 -2.13 -1.14 -20.44
CA LEU A 18 -2.40 -2.46 -19.89
C LEU A 18 -1.45 -3.47 -20.55
N SER A 19 -0.32 -3.77 -19.90
CA SER A 19 0.46 -4.94 -20.26
C SER A 19 -0.17 -6.17 -19.62
N LYS A 20 -0.64 -7.07 -20.47
CA LYS A 20 -1.14 -8.40 -20.10
C LYS A 20 -0.02 -9.17 -19.40
N LEU A 21 -0.19 -9.43 -18.10
CA LEU A 21 0.72 -10.28 -17.35
C LEU A 21 0.18 -11.72 -17.40
N TYR A 22 0.93 -12.60 -18.04
CA TYR A 22 0.65 -14.03 -18.15
C TYR A 22 0.74 -14.68 -16.77
N TRP A 23 -0.27 -15.49 -16.44
CA TRP A 23 -0.28 -16.41 -15.32
C TRP A 23 0.64 -17.60 -15.66
N VAL A 24 1.74 -17.74 -14.94
CA VAL A 24 2.49 -18.99 -14.91
C VAL A 24 2.27 -19.60 -13.53
N VAL A 25 1.42 -20.63 -13.50
CA VAL A 25 1.27 -21.51 -12.34
C VAL A 25 2.36 -22.57 -12.44
N PHE A 26 3.37 -22.50 -11.57
CA PHE A 26 4.28 -23.62 -11.34
C PHE A 26 3.93 -24.26 -10.00
N LEU A 27 3.31 -25.45 -10.09
CA LEU A 27 3.18 -26.40 -8.99
C LEU A 27 4.50 -27.16 -8.87
N ILE A 28 5.33 -26.81 -7.87
CA ILE A 28 6.37 -27.72 -7.37
C ILE A 28 6.13 -27.88 -5.88
N VAL A 29 5.56 -29.04 -5.54
CA VAL A 29 5.51 -29.56 -4.17
C VAL A 29 6.80 -30.33 -3.96
N PHE A 30 7.72 -29.80 -3.14
CA PHE A 30 8.63 -30.63 -2.34
C PHE A 30 9.15 -29.87 -1.10
N ALA A 31 9.18 -30.60 0.00
CA ALA A 31 9.49 -30.19 1.34
C ALA A 31 10.87 -29.54 1.49
N MET A 32 10.93 -28.30 2.02
CA MET A 32 12.04 -27.80 2.82
C MET A 32 11.58 -26.66 3.74
N PRO A 33 11.42 -26.90 5.03
CA PRO A 33 11.00 -25.84 5.98
C PRO A 33 12.04 -24.73 6.19
N ALA A 34 13.30 -24.96 5.85
CA ALA A 34 14.36 -23.98 6.03
C ALA A 34 14.40 -22.88 4.95
N PHE A 35 13.97 -23.15 3.72
CA PHE A 35 13.94 -22.16 2.64
C PHE A 35 12.81 -21.15 2.81
N GLY A 36 11.66 -21.59 3.32
CA GLY A 36 10.52 -20.69 3.56
C GLY A 36 10.78 -19.61 4.62
N GLN A 37 11.57 -19.92 5.65
CA GLN A 37 11.94 -18.95 6.68
C GLN A 37 12.95 -17.91 6.16
N LEU A 38 13.85 -18.29 5.28
CA LEU A 38 14.83 -17.38 4.70
C LEU A 38 14.19 -16.38 3.72
N GLU A 39 13.25 -16.84 2.89
CA GLU A 39 12.48 -15.94 2.01
C GLU A 39 11.60 -14.97 2.80
N GLU A 40 10.97 -15.42 3.88
CA GLU A 40 10.11 -14.59 4.73
C GLU A 40 10.90 -13.51 5.48
N THR A 41 12.13 -13.80 5.92
CA THR A 41 13.02 -12.82 6.55
C THR A 41 13.58 -11.80 5.56
N ILE A 42 13.98 -12.22 4.37
CA ILE A 42 14.46 -11.32 3.31
C ILE A 42 13.33 -10.39 2.82
N GLU A 43 12.12 -10.89 2.71
CA GLU A 43 10.96 -10.08 2.32
C GLU A 43 10.57 -9.10 3.44
N ALA A 44 10.72 -9.46 4.71
CA ALA A 44 10.45 -8.59 5.85
C ALA A 44 11.41 -7.40 5.91
N ASP A 45 12.72 -7.63 5.72
CA ASP A 45 13.73 -6.56 5.69
C ASP A 45 13.60 -5.63 4.47
N ALA A 46 12.95 -6.11 3.43
CA ALA A 46 12.68 -5.34 2.21
C ALA A 46 11.45 -4.43 2.32
N MET A 47 10.71 -4.48 3.44
CA MET A 47 9.47 -3.73 3.63
C MET A 47 9.55 -2.86 4.89
N ILE A 48 8.88 -1.70 4.84
CA ILE A 48 8.68 -0.82 5.99
C ILE A 48 7.18 -0.75 6.24
N GLU A 49 6.74 -1.15 7.44
CA GLU A 49 5.36 -0.94 7.87
C GLU A 49 5.14 0.53 8.21
N TRP A 50 3.98 1.08 7.83
CA TRP A 50 3.66 2.46 8.13
C TRP A 50 3.62 2.71 9.63
N SER A 51 4.27 3.78 10.04
CA SER A 51 4.24 4.28 11.42
C SER A 51 4.42 5.79 11.43
N GLU A 52 3.68 6.47 12.28
CA GLU A 52 3.80 7.92 12.48
C GLU A 52 5.21 8.31 12.98
N SER A 53 5.84 7.45 13.77
CA SER A 53 7.19 7.66 14.32
C SER A 53 8.33 7.33 13.35
N ARG A 54 8.02 6.75 12.19
CA ARG A 54 9.02 6.30 11.21
C ARG A 54 8.65 6.78 9.80
N PRO A 55 8.83 8.07 9.50
CA PRO A 55 8.66 8.57 8.13
C PRO A 55 9.67 7.95 7.17
N LEU A 56 9.37 7.97 5.88
CA LEU A 56 10.27 7.53 4.83
C LEU A 56 11.45 8.51 4.69
N GLU A 57 12.59 7.94 4.34
CA GLU A 57 13.81 8.66 4.03
C GLU A 57 14.34 8.24 2.66
N TRP A 58 15.14 9.08 1.99
CA TRP A 58 15.70 8.70 0.69
C TRP A 58 16.58 7.45 0.73
N LYS A 59 17.17 7.12 1.86
CA LYS A 59 17.90 5.84 2.04
C LYS A 59 17.03 4.59 1.94
N ASP A 60 15.70 4.73 2.05
CA ASP A 60 14.74 3.64 1.90
C ASP A 60 14.45 3.31 0.44
N TYR A 61 14.80 4.21 -0.47
CA TYR A 61 14.57 4.10 -1.91
C TYR A 61 15.81 3.58 -2.64
N THR A 62 15.57 2.82 -3.70
CA THR A 62 16.64 2.48 -4.64
C THR A 62 16.97 3.69 -5.50
N TYR A 63 18.24 4.10 -5.52
CA TYR A 63 18.67 5.17 -6.43
C TYR A 63 18.69 4.67 -7.88
N ARG A 64 18.06 5.42 -8.79
CA ARG A 64 18.09 5.18 -10.24
C ARG A 64 18.55 6.42 -10.99
N ARG A 65 19.63 6.29 -11.74
CA ARG A 65 20.20 7.39 -12.53
C ARG A 65 19.29 7.86 -13.68
N ILE A 66 18.35 7.04 -14.12
CA ILE A 66 17.49 7.30 -15.27
C ILE A 66 16.08 7.64 -14.80
N ARG A 67 15.55 8.76 -15.26
CA ARG A 67 14.13 9.12 -15.09
C ARG A 67 13.27 8.23 -15.97
N LEU A 68 12.37 7.48 -15.38
CA LEU A 68 11.42 6.68 -16.14
C LEU A 68 10.21 7.54 -16.50
N LYS A 69 10.01 7.78 -17.81
CA LYS A 69 8.83 8.50 -18.33
C LYS A 69 8.59 9.90 -17.70
N GLY A 70 9.65 10.60 -17.34
CA GLY A 70 9.55 11.93 -16.72
C GLY A 70 9.28 11.94 -15.20
N SER A 71 9.10 10.78 -14.59
CA SER A 71 9.00 10.66 -13.13
C SER A 71 10.39 10.71 -12.49
N MET A 72 10.49 11.34 -11.32
CA MET A 72 11.73 11.48 -10.55
C MET A 72 11.79 10.50 -9.38
N ALA A 73 10.65 10.01 -8.91
CA ALA A 73 10.55 9.01 -7.86
C ALA A 73 9.30 8.14 -8.06
N LEU A 74 9.23 7.05 -7.34
CA LEU A 74 8.08 6.15 -7.26
C LEU A 74 8.04 5.52 -5.88
N THR A 75 6.94 5.68 -5.18
CA THR A 75 6.64 4.98 -3.93
C THR A 75 5.73 3.78 -4.21
N MET A 76 6.25 2.58 -3.93
CA MET A 76 5.48 1.35 -4.04
C MET A 76 4.95 0.95 -2.67
N VAL A 77 3.62 1.00 -2.50
CA VAL A 77 2.94 0.55 -1.29
C VAL A 77 2.13 -0.73 -1.54
N LYS A 78 2.01 -1.55 -0.49
CA LYS A 78 1.21 -2.78 -0.48
C LYS A 78 0.31 -2.76 0.74
N HIS A 79 -1.00 -2.96 0.55
CA HIS A 79 -1.90 -3.35 1.62
C HIS A 79 -1.82 -4.88 1.78
N SER A 80 -1.32 -5.34 2.92
CA SER A 80 -1.29 -6.75 3.28
C SER A 80 -2.53 -7.06 4.10
N VAL A 81 -3.36 -7.98 3.63
CA VAL A 81 -4.59 -8.38 4.31
C VAL A 81 -4.54 -9.88 4.57
N LYS A 82 -4.50 -10.25 5.86
CA LYS A 82 -4.59 -11.64 6.30
C LYS A 82 -5.93 -11.85 7.01
N GLY A 83 -6.70 -12.84 6.56
CA GLY A 83 -7.99 -13.20 7.15
C GLY A 83 -7.93 -14.54 7.87
N TYR A 84 -8.62 -14.63 8.99
CA TYR A 84 -8.80 -15.86 9.78
C TYR A 84 -10.19 -15.91 10.42
N LEU A 85 -10.57 -17.06 10.94
CA LEU A 85 -11.81 -17.21 11.68
C LEU A 85 -11.50 -17.31 13.17
N ARG A 86 -12.14 -16.44 13.97
CA ARG A 86 -12.13 -16.55 15.41
C ARG A 86 -13.57 -16.60 15.93
N ASN A 87 -13.89 -17.63 16.70
CA ASN A 87 -15.24 -17.85 17.23
C ASN A 87 -16.35 -17.81 16.15
N GLY A 88 -16.04 -18.29 14.96
CA GLY A 88 -16.97 -18.34 13.83
C GLY A 88 -17.19 -17.01 13.10
N LEU A 89 -16.47 -15.96 13.47
CA LEU A 89 -16.49 -14.65 12.79
C LEU A 89 -15.18 -14.41 12.04
N PRO A 90 -15.22 -13.78 10.85
CA PRO A 90 -14.05 -13.35 10.14
C PRO A 90 -13.32 -12.24 10.90
N GLU A 91 -12.01 -12.40 11.08
CA GLU A 91 -11.09 -11.39 11.57
C GLU A 91 -9.99 -11.14 10.55
N PHE A 92 -9.42 -9.95 10.59
CA PHE A 92 -8.42 -9.51 9.61
C PHE A 92 -7.28 -8.76 10.28
N GLU A 93 -6.06 -9.07 9.85
CA GLU A 93 -4.87 -8.27 10.11
C GLU A 93 -4.55 -7.49 8.83
N ILE A 94 -4.47 -6.17 8.93
CA ILE A 94 -4.25 -5.30 7.78
C ILE A 94 -3.05 -4.41 8.06
N LYS A 95 -2.07 -4.44 7.15
CA LYS A 95 -0.87 -3.62 7.21
C LYS A 95 -0.67 -2.84 5.93
N VAL A 96 -0.07 -1.68 6.04
CA VAL A 96 0.45 -0.91 4.91
C VAL A 96 1.96 -1.00 4.92
N LEU A 97 2.51 -1.47 3.82
CA LEU A 97 3.92 -1.78 3.67
C LEU A 97 4.50 -0.99 2.50
N PHE A 98 5.54 -0.21 2.76
CA PHE A 98 6.38 0.36 1.72
C PHE A 98 7.37 -0.70 1.23
N ARG A 99 7.51 -0.85 -0.09
CA ARG A 99 8.37 -1.86 -0.71
C ARG A 99 9.67 -1.25 -1.22
N LYS A 100 10.75 -1.36 -0.43
CA LYS A 100 12.08 -0.82 -0.79
C LYS A 100 12.57 -1.23 -2.19
N PRO A 101 12.53 -2.53 -2.58
CA PRO A 101 13.06 -2.96 -3.88
C PRO A 101 12.30 -2.42 -5.09
N ASN A 102 11.05 -2.01 -4.89
CA ASN A 102 10.17 -1.53 -5.94
C ASN A 102 10.02 0.00 -5.93
N SER A 103 10.49 0.65 -4.87
CA SER A 103 10.49 2.11 -4.71
C SER A 103 11.83 2.67 -5.14
N TRP A 104 11.81 3.75 -5.88
CA TRP A 104 13.04 4.33 -6.41
C TRP A 104 12.96 5.84 -6.50
N THR A 105 14.13 6.49 -6.54
CA THR A 105 14.29 7.91 -6.82
C THR A 105 15.49 8.17 -7.72
N SER A 106 15.42 9.23 -8.51
CA SER A 106 16.56 9.76 -9.27
C SER A 106 17.19 11.00 -8.63
N ASP A 107 16.63 11.46 -7.49
CA ASP A 107 17.11 12.64 -6.76
C ASP A 107 16.94 12.41 -5.25
N THR A 108 18.08 12.19 -4.58
CA THR A 108 18.12 11.94 -3.13
C THR A 108 18.27 13.23 -2.31
N THR A 109 18.23 14.40 -2.95
CA THR A 109 18.40 15.68 -2.28
C THR A 109 17.10 16.48 -2.17
N ASN A 110 16.10 16.16 -2.96
CA ASN A 110 14.84 16.87 -3.06
C ASN A 110 13.86 16.46 -1.95
N LEU A 111 13.84 17.21 -0.85
CA LEU A 111 12.96 16.96 0.29
C LEU A 111 11.47 17.26 0.00
N GLU A 112 11.16 18.15 -0.94
CA GLU A 112 9.77 18.40 -1.36
C GLU A 112 9.20 17.17 -2.08
N LEU A 113 10.01 16.56 -2.95
CA LEU A 113 9.65 15.29 -3.60
C LEU A 113 9.49 14.16 -2.58
N LEU A 114 10.37 14.07 -1.57
CA LEU A 114 10.22 13.09 -0.49
C LEU A 114 8.90 13.29 0.26
N GLY A 115 8.53 14.53 0.54
CA GLY A 115 7.23 14.85 1.16
C GLY A 115 6.03 14.44 0.30
N HIS A 116 6.14 14.51 -1.03
CA HIS A 116 5.13 14.00 -1.95
C HIS A 116 5.02 12.46 -1.87
N GLU A 117 6.14 11.78 -1.90
CA GLU A 117 6.21 10.32 -1.81
C GLU A 117 5.74 9.79 -0.43
N GLN A 118 6.08 10.49 0.65
CA GLN A 118 5.56 10.19 1.99
C GLN A 118 4.03 10.27 2.01
N LEU A 119 3.44 11.28 1.38
CA LEU A 119 2.00 11.44 1.40
C LEU A 119 1.26 10.32 0.66
N HIS A 120 1.85 9.68 -0.34
CA HIS A 120 1.31 8.43 -0.90
C HIS A 120 1.23 7.31 0.14
N PHE A 121 2.25 7.20 1.00
CA PHE A 121 2.27 6.22 2.09
C PHE A 121 1.22 6.53 3.16
N ASP A 122 1.05 7.82 3.50
CA ASP A 122 0.03 8.29 4.45
C ASP A 122 -1.40 8.10 3.92
N ILE A 123 -1.62 8.32 2.63
CA ILE A 123 -2.89 8.02 1.97
C ILE A 123 -3.20 6.52 2.04
N ALA A 124 -2.21 5.65 1.86
CA ALA A 124 -2.41 4.21 1.98
C ALA A 124 -2.83 3.83 3.40
N GLU A 125 -2.23 4.42 4.43
CA GLU A 125 -2.62 4.23 5.83
C GLU A 125 -4.03 4.73 6.11
N LEU A 126 -4.41 5.88 5.58
CA LEU A 126 -5.78 6.39 5.69
C LEU A 126 -6.80 5.36 5.19
N TYR A 127 -6.51 4.72 4.07
CA TYR A 127 -7.40 3.70 3.51
C TYR A 127 -7.35 2.37 4.27
N ARG A 128 -6.23 2.00 4.87
CA ARG A 128 -6.15 0.88 5.83
C ARG A 128 -7.11 1.09 7.00
N ARG A 129 -7.11 2.28 7.61
CA ARG A 129 -8.02 2.63 8.72
C ARG A 129 -9.48 2.62 8.28
N LYS A 130 -9.79 3.07 7.07
CA LYS A 130 -11.15 2.97 6.51
C LYS A 130 -11.59 1.51 6.36
N ILE A 131 -10.69 0.62 5.92
CA ILE A 131 -10.98 -0.82 5.84
C ILE A 131 -11.26 -1.38 7.22
N GLU A 132 -10.44 -1.09 8.23
CA GLU A 132 -10.67 -1.53 9.61
C GLU A 132 -12.02 -1.05 10.13
N THR A 133 -12.35 0.22 9.92
CA THR A 133 -13.65 0.79 10.33
C THR A 133 -14.82 0.00 9.73
N GLU A 134 -14.73 -0.35 8.47
CA GLU A 134 -15.81 -1.10 7.80
C GLU A 134 -15.88 -2.56 8.28
N ILE A 135 -14.73 -3.19 8.52
CA ILE A 135 -14.67 -4.52 9.13
C ILE A 135 -15.33 -4.53 10.50
N ILE A 136 -15.05 -3.55 11.36
CA ILE A 136 -15.66 -3.43 12.68
C ILE A 136 -17.18 -3.31 12.56
N LYS A 137 -17.70 -2.50 11.62
CA LYS A 137 -19.15 -2.38 11.38
C LYS A 137 -19.78 -3.70 10.96
N LEU A 138 -19.14 -4.48 10.09
CA LEU A 138 -19.61 -5.79 9.67
C LEU A 138 -19.59 -6.79 10.83
N GLN A 139 -18.56 -6.76 11.68
CA GLN A 139 -18.47 -7.60 12.88
C GLN A 139 -19.56 -7.25 13.91
N GLN A 140 -19.86 -5.96 14.12
CA GLN A 140 -20.96 -5.51 14.99
C GLN A 140 -22.31 -6.03 14.49
N LYS A 141 -22.51 -6.13 13.16
CA LYS A 141 -23.69 -6.75 12.53
C LYS A 141 -23.66 -8.28 12.59
N LYS A 142 -22.61 -8.89 13.17
CA LYS A 142 -22.38 -10.33 13.22
C LYS A 142 -22.37 -11.00 11.84
N GLU A 143 -21.87 -10.27 10.81
CA GLU A 143 -21.71 -10.84 9.48
C GLU A 143 -20.72 -12.01 9.51
N LYS A 144 -21.13 -13.18 9.00
CA LYS A 144 -20.32 -14.41 9.02
C LYS A 144 -19.72 -14.74 7.65
N LYS A 145 -20.24 -14.11 6.60
CA LYS A 145 -19.82 -14.41 5.23
C LYS A 145 -18.53 -13.66 4.88
N ALA A 146 -17.42 -14.35 4.86
CA ALA A 146 -16.13 -13.77 4.48
C ALA A 146 -16.14 -13.06 3.11
N GLY A 147 -17.02 -13.48 2.19
CA GLY A 147 -17.19 -12.84 0.90
C GLY A 147 -17.66 -11.38 0.99
N VAL A 148 -18.51 -11.05 1.99
CA VAL A 148 -18.96 -9.67 2.22
C VAL A 148 -17.79 -8.77 2.63
N TYR A 149 -16.97 -9.22 3.58
CA TYR A 149 -15.76 -8.49 3.97
C TYR A 149 -14.80 -8.27 2.81
N LYS A 150 -14.57 -9.33 2.00
CA LYS A 150 -13.69 -9.22 0.82
C LYS A 150 -14.18 -8.20 -0.20
N ALA A 151 -15.50 -8.17 -0.43
CA ALA A 151 -16.10 -7.22 -1.36
C ALA A 151 -15.91 -5.77 -0.87
N GLU A 152 -16.11 -5.51 0.43
CA GLU A 152 -15.92 -4.18 1.00
C GLU A 152 -14.44 -3.77 1.02
N ILE A 153 -13.53 -4.67 1.39
CA ILE A 153 -12.08 -4.41 1.32
C ILE A 153 -11.70 -4.04 -0.10
N LYS A 154 -12.15 -4.83 -1.09
CA LYS A 154 -11.87 -4.53 -2.50
C LYS A 154 -12.41 -3.16 -2.92
N ARG A 155 -13.65 -2.83 -2.57
CA ARG A 155 -14.27 -1.53 -2.88
C ARG A 155 -13.43 -0.38 -2.34
N ILE A 156 -12.99 -0.46 -1.07
CA ILE A 156 -12.19 0.59 -0.43
C ILE A 156 -10.79 0.69 -1.07
N LEU A 157 -10.19 -0.43 -1.49
CA LEU A 157 -8.92 -0.42 -2.21
C LEU A 157 -9.06 0.17 -3.63
N ASP A 158 -10.18 -0.06 -4.30
CA ASP A 158 -10.47 0.59 -5.58
C ASP A 158 -10.62 2.12 -5.41
N GLU A 159 -11.27 2.56 -4.33
CA GLU A 159 -11.34 4.00 -3.96
C GLU A 159 -9.94 4.58 -3.64
N PHE A 160 -9.11 3.85 -2.92
CA PHE A 160 -7.71 4.24 -2.68
C PHE A 160 -6.97 4.53 -4.00
N ASN A 161 -7.13 3.65 -4.98
CA ASN A 161 -6.48 3.83 -6.28
C ASN A 161 -6.95 5.10 -7.00
N VAL A 162 -8.24 5.40 -6.93
CA VAL A 162 -8.81 6.63 -7.51
C VAL A 162 -8.28 7.86 -6.78
N TYR A 163 -8.27 7.82 -5.44
CA TYR A 163 -7.84 8.92 -4.59
C TYR A 163 -6.34 9.25 -4.77
N SER A 164 -5.48 8.24 -4.82
CA SER A 164 -4.05 8.43 -5.07
C SER A 164 -3.76 9.02 -6.44
N ARG A 165 -4.44 8.55 -7.49
CA ARG A 165 -4.30 9.16 -8.83
C ARG A 165 -4.82 10.61 -8.88
N ARG A 166 -5.85 10.92 -8.09
CA ARG A 166 -6.35 12.28 -7.96
C ARG A 166 -5.32 13.18 -7.28
N TYR A 167 -4.67 12.70 -6.22
CA TYR A 167 -3.59 13.38 -5.54
C TYR A 167 -2.44 13.73 -6.50
N ASP A 168 -1.94 12.75 -7.25
CA ASP A 168 -0.90 12.97 -8.26
C ASP A 168 -1.28 14.06 -9.27
N ARG A 169 -2.48 13.97 -9.81
CA ARG A 169 -2.96 14.91 -10.82
C ARG A 169 -3.10 16.32 -10.26
N GLU A 170 -3.71 16.49 -9.09
CA GLU A 170 -3.98 17.81 -8.50
C GLU A 170 -2.72 18.47 -7.95
N SER A 171 -1.82 17.68 -7.33
CA SER A 171 -0.52 18.18 -6.89
C SER A 171 0.47 18.36 -8.05
N ASN A 172 0.11 17.94 -9.27
CA ASN A 172 1.04 17.87 -10.41
C ASN A 172 2.34 17.12 -10.02
N HIS A 173 2.17 15.93 -9.39
CA HIS A 173 3.28 15.13 -8.86
C HIS A 173 4.19 15.91 -7.90
N GLY A 174 3.58 16.63 -6.95
CA GLY A 174 4.28 17.42 -5.95
C GLY A 174 4.82 18.78 -6.43
N LYS A 175 4.68 19.11 -7.72
CA LYS A 175 5.18 20.37 -8.29
C LYS A 175 4.28 21.56 -7.96
N ASN A 176 2.98 21.35 -7.77
CA ASN A 176 2.06 22.37 -7.30
C ASN A 176 2.10 22.43 -5.77
N LYS A 177 2.95 23.31 -5.23
CA LYS A 177 3.20 23.42 -3.78
C LYS A 177 1.94 23.78 -2.98
N LEU A 178 1.05 24.59 -3.55
CA LEU A 178 -0.19 24.97 -2.88
C LEU A 178 -1.13 23.79 -2.71
N GLU A 179 -1.35 23.04 -3.78
CA GLU A 179 -2.20 21.85 -3.71
C GLU A 179 -1.55 20.75 -2.88
N GLN A 180 -0.22 20.59 -2.96
CA GLN A 180 0.53 19.67 -2.11
C GLN A 180 0.30 19.96 -0.61
N ALA A 181 0.33 21.23 -0.21
CA ALA A 181 0.08 21.63 1.18
C ALA A 181 -1.37 21.33 1.60
N LYS A 182 -2.35 21.64 0.75
CA LYS A 182 -3.77 21.33 1.03
C LYS A 182 -3.99 19.83 1.19
N TRP A 183 -3.41 19.01 0.29
CA TRP A 183 -3.49 17.57 0.38
C TRP A 183 -2.88 17.01 1.66
N LYS A 184 -1.71 17.53 2.07
CA LYS A 184 -1.05 17.15 3.32
C LYS A 184 -1.94 17.42 4.53
N GLU A 185 -2.52 18.60 4.61
CA GLU A 185 -3.45 18.99 5.70
C GLU A 185 -4.70 18.11 5.70
N GLN A 186 -5.31 17.88 4.53
CA GLN A 186 -6.50 17.05 4.38
C GLN A 186 -6.26 15.61 4.81
N VAL A 187 -5.14 15.01 4.41
CA VAL A 187 -4.81 13.62 4.78
C VAL A 187 -4.51 13.54 6.26
N ALA A 188 -3.72 14.46 6.84
CA ALA A 188 -3.43 14.50 8.26
C ALA A 188 -4.71 14.61 9.10
N SER A 189 -5.60 15.57 8.80
CA SER A 189 -6.90 15.69 9.47
C SER A 189 -7.77 14.44 9.32
N SER A 190 -7.69 13.77 8.18
CA SER A 190 -8.47 12.54 7.95
C SER A 190 -7.92 11.36 8.75
N LEU A 191 -6.59 11.25 8.90
CA LEU A 191 -5.95 10.23 9.74
C LEU A 191 -6.30 10.38 11.21
N GLU A 192 -6.43 11.61 11.71
CA GLU A 192 -6.86 11.88 13.09
C GLU A 192 -8.31 11.45 13.35
N LYS A 193 -9.20 11.63 12.37
CA LYS A 193 -10.63 11.30 12.49
C LYS A 193 -10.93 9.80 12.47
N VAL A 194 -10.02 9.00 11.95
CA VAL A 194 -10.18 7.52 11.83
C VAL A 194 -9.20 6.76 12.74
N LYS A 195 -8.81 7.40 13.86
CA LYS A 195 -8.03 6.73 14.91
C LYS A 195 -8.84 5.68 15.65
#